data_3ee691216a9dd06a00129210473aa99a
#
_entry.id   3ee691216a9dd06a00129210473aa99a
#
_cell.length_a   1.000
_cell.length_b   1.000
_cell.length_c   1.000
_cell.angle_alpha   90.00
_cell.angle_beta   90.00
_cell.angle_gamma   90.00
#
_symmetry.space_group_name_H-M   'P 1'
#
loop_
_entity.id
_entity.type
_entity.pdbx_description
1 polymer ?
#
loop_
_entity_poly.entity_id
_entity_poly.type
_entity_poly.pdbx_seq_one_letter_code
_entity_poly.pdbx_strand_id
1 'polypeptide(L)'
;GLELLREIKENTPGIPVILLTANDTDLDIVDGLERGADDYITKPFSLSVLRARVNTQLRKQASNHKNAPFHMDLFHFDFEAMTFYVGDSKVELSKTEQKLLRLLVENRGRTMTRGDLVDRIWTDGAEYVDENALSVTIKRLRDKLGAQKYIKTVYGIGYSWVTKDE
;
A
#
# COMPACT_ATOMS: atom_id res chain seq x y z
N GLY A 1 20.52 20.71 12.24
CA GLY A 1 20.01 19.57 11.43
C GLY A 1 19.68 18.36 12.28
N LEU A 2 20.58 17.89 13.14
CA LEU A 2 20.37 16.68 13.95
C LEU A 2 19.31 16.85 15.05
N GLU A 3 19.20 18.04 15.65
CA GLU A 3 18.12 18.35 16.62
C GLU A 3 16.73 18.31 15.96
N LEU A 4 16.62 18.90 14.76
CA LEU A 4 15.39 18.86 13.99
C LEU A 4 15.01 17.43 13.56
N LEU A 5 15.99 16.61 13.18
CA LEU A 5 15.78 15.19 12.89
C LEU A 5 15.15 14.48 14.08
N ARG A 6 15.69 14.68 15.25
CA ARG A 6 15.16 14.08 16.51
C ARG A 6 13.72 14.51 16.73
N GLU A 7 13.44 15.81 16.66
CA GLU A 7 12.10 16.37 16.84
C GLU A 7 11.09 15.80 15.86
N ILE A 8 11.46 15.69 14.57
CA ILE A 8 10.61 15.07 13.54
C ILE A 8 10.32 13.60 13.87
N LYS A 9 11.34 12.84 14.25
CA LYS A 9 11.19 11.40 14.56
C LYS A 9 10.40 11.15 15.83
N GLU A 10 10.48 12.01 16.82
CA GLU A 10 9.68 11.94 18.05
C GLU A 10 8.21 12.26 17.78
N ASN A 11 7.93 13.29 16.99
CA ASN A 11 6.56 13.73 16.72
C ASN A 11 5.88 12.95 15.56
N THR A 12 6.66 12.48 14.58
CA THR A 12 6.15 11.82 13.39
C THR A 12 7.06 10.68 12.95
N PRO A 13 7.11 9.57 13.69
CA PRO A 13 8.08 8.49 13.46
C PRO A 13 7.96 7.80 12.10
N GLY A 14 6.80 7.92 11.45
CA GLY A 14 6.54 7.32 10.14
C GLY A 14 7.06 8.11 8.93
N ILE A 15 7.53 9.35 9.12
CA ILE A 15 8.04 10.16 8.01
C ILE A 15 9.50 9.78 7.72
N PRO A 16 9.85 9.38 6.49
CA PRO A 16 11.24 9.20 6.10
C PRO A 16 11.98 10.55 6.02
N VAL A 17 13.18 10.59 6.58
CA VAL A 17 14.02 11.79 6.61
C VAL A 17 15.34 11.51 5.91
N ILE A 18 15.70 12.34 4.94
CA ILE A 18 16.98 12.32 4.24
C ILE A 18 17.78 13.54 4.67
N LEU A 19 18.96 13.33 5.21
CA LEU A 19 19.87 14.40 5.57
C LEU A 19 20.71 14.85 4.36
N LEU A 20 20.70 16.15 4.10
CA LEU A 20 21.57 16.80 3.08
C LEU A 20 22.61 17.64 3.81
N THR A 21 23.88 17.30 3.69
CA THR A 21 24.93 17.95 4.48
C THR A 21 26.21 18.16 3.68
N ALA A 22 26.99 19.17 4.09
CA ALA A 22 28.33 19.40 3.59
C ALA A 22 29.40 18.57 4.31
N ASN A 23 29.04 17.96 5.45
CA ASN A 23 29.95 17.11 6.21
C ASN A 23 29.99 15.71 5.60
N ASP A 24 31.17 15.27 5.24
CA ASP A 24 31.45 14.01 4.57
C ASP A 24 32.29 13.04 5.42
N THR A 25 32.47 13.37 6.70
CA THR A 25 33.17 12.45 7.60
C THR A 25 32.33 11.23 7.93
N ASP A 26 32.96 10.07 7.99
CA ASP A 26 32.28 8.81 8.33
C ASP A 26 31.55 8.89 9.68
N LEU A 27 32.12 9.63 10.64
CA LEU A 27 31.52 9.82 11.97
C LEU A 27 30.21 10.62 11.89
N ASP A 28 30.14 11.67 11.08
CA ASP A 28 28.93 12.48 10.92
C ASP A 28 27.82 11.69 10.21
N ILE A 29 28.19 10.84 9.24
CA ILE A 29 27.27 9.97 8.51
C ILE A 29 26.68 8.93 9.48
N VAL A 30 27.51 8.28 10.26
CA VAL A 30 27.07 7.26 11.25
C VAL A 30 26.18 7.89 12.31
N ASP A 31 26.56 9.05 12.88
CA ASP A 31 25.76 9.75 13.88
C ASP A 31 24.38 10.14 13.34
N GLY A 32 24.30 10.63 12.11
CA GLY A 32 23.03 10.98 11.47
C GLY A 32 22.10 9.76 11.26
N LEU A 33 22.65 8.64 10.84
CA LEU A 33 21.90 7.39 10.63
C LEU A 33 21.46 6.75 11.97
N GLU A 34 22.34 6.73 12.98
CA GLU A 34 22.02 6.22 14.32
C GLU A 34 20.93 7.04 15.01
N ARG A 35 20.83 8.35 14.73
CA ARG A 35 19.76 9.23 15.23
C ARG A 35 18.43 9.07 14.48
N GLY A 36 18.34 8.14 13.52
CA GLY A 36 17.12 7.76 12.87
C GLY A 36 16.88 8.39 11.50
N ALA A 37 17.89 8.98 10.87
CA ALA A 37 17.80 9.34 9.45
C ALA A 37 17.64 8.08 8.59
N ASP A 38 16.78 8.15 7.59
CA ASP A 38 16.52 7.03 6.68
C ASP A 38 17.55 7.00 5.52
N ASP A 39 18.18 8.11 5.25
CA ASP A 39 19.27 8.23 4.26
C ASP A 39 20.09 9.49 4.49
N TYR A 40 21.23 9.57 3.82
CA TYR A 40 22.21 10.63 3.97
C TYR A 40 22.83 10.96 2.60
N ILE A 41 22.89 12.24 2.25
CA ILE A 41 23.47 12.70 0.97
C ILE A 41 24.44 13.85 1.27
N THR A 42 25.69 13.67 0.85
CA THR A 42 26.72 14.72 0.97
C THR A 42 26.65 15.71 -0.17
N LYS A 43 26.92 16.98 0.14
CA LYS A 43 27.07 18.04 -0.86
C LYS A 43 28.52 18.09 -1.36
N PRO A 44 28.75 18.33 -2.67
CA PRO A 44 27.76 18.56 -3.73
C PRO A 44 27.09 17.27 -4.22
N PHE A 45 25.81 17.33 -4.58
CA PHE A 45 25.07 16.21 -5.15
C PHE A 45 24.33 16.63 -6.43
N SER A 46 24.05 15.65 -7.29
CA SER A 46 23.21 15.89 -8.46
C SER A 46 21.72 15.71 -8.13
N LEU A 47 20.85 16.42 -8.84
CA LEU A 47 19.41 16.28 -8.69
C LEU A 47 18.92 14.85 -9.01
N SER A 48 19.62 14.15 -9.91
CA SER A 48 19.32 12.76 -10.24
C SER A 48 19.56 11.82 -9.05
N VAL A 49 20.64 12.03 -8.30
CA VAL A 49 20.92 11.27 -7.07
C VAL A 49 19.87 11.54 -5.99
N LEU A 50 19.54 12.82 -5.75
CA LEU A 50 18.49 13.19 -4.80
C LEU A 50 17.16 12.54 -5.17
N ARG A 51 16.74 12.63 -6.42
CA ARG A 51 15.50 12.02 -6.92
C ARG A 51 15.47 10.50 -6.73
N ALA A 52 16.58 9.82 -7.04
CA ALA A 52 16.69 8.37 -6.86
C ALA A 52 16.55 7.97 -5.38
N ARG A 53 17.17 8.70 -4.46
CA ARG A 53 17.08 8.47 -3.01
C ARG A 53 15.67 8.71 -2.48
N VAL A 54 15.03 9.81 -2.86
CA VAL A 54 13.63 10.10 -2.52
C VAL A 54 12.70 8.98 -3.00
N ASN A 55 12.82 8.58 -4.27
CA ASN A 55 12.01 7.49 -4.81
C ASN A 55 12.23 6.16 -4.08
N THR A 56 13.45 5.89 -3.62
CA THR A 56 13.76 4.70 -2.82
C THR A 56 13.04 4.73 -1.47
N GLN A 57 13.05 5.87 -0.78
CA GLN A 57 12.35 6.01 0.50
C GLN A 57 10.83 5.94 0.34
N LEU A 58 10.27 6.55 -0.68
CA LEU A 58 8.83 6.46 -0.99
C LEU A 58 8.40 5.02 -1.30
N ARG A 59 9.22 4.26 -2.03
CA ARG A 59 8.96 2.84 -2.31
C ARG A 59 9.00 1.98 -1.05
N LYS A 60 9.97 2.20 -0.15
CA LYS A 60 10.04 1.51 1.15
C LYS A 60 8.81 1.82 2.01
N GLN A 61 8.40 3.07 2.06
CA GLN A 61 7.22 3.49 2.80
C GLN A 61 5.94 2.86 2.23
N ALA A 62 5.78 2.83 0.90
CA ALA A 62 4.67 2.16 0.24
C ALA A 62 4.65 0.66 0.53
N SER A 63 5.81 0.00 0.59
CA SER A 63 5.92 -1.42 0.95
C SER A 63 5.51 -1.68 2.40
N ASN A 64 5.90 -0.82 3.33
CA ASN A 64 5.50 -0.92 4.74
C ASN A 64 4.00 -0.73 4.93
N HIS A 65 3.38 0.19 4.17
CA HIS A 65 1.92 0.37 4.18
C HIS A 65 1.17 -0.79 3.52
N LYS A 66 1.77 -1.44 2.52
CA LYS A 66 1.18 -2.60 1.85
C LYS A 66 1.12 -3.83 2.75
N ASN A 67 2.02 -3.94 3.71
CA ASN A 67 2.11 -5.09 4.62
C ASN A 67 1.35 -4.89 5.93
N ALA A 68 0.90 -3.67 6.23
CA ALA A 68 0.10 -3.40 7.43
C ALA A 68 -1.31 -4.00 7.29
N PRO A 69 -1.88 -4.59 8.37
CA PRO A 69 -3.27 -5.02 8.38
C PRO A 69 -4.22 -3.87 8.05
N PHE A 70 -5.24 -4.17 7.26
CA PHE A 70 -6.27 -3.19 6.90
C PHE A 70 -7.40 -3.21 7.94
N HIS A 71 -7.73 -2.02 8.45
CA HIS A 71 -8.85 -1.83 9.39
C HIS A 71 -9.75 -0.71 8.87
N MET A 72 -11.01 -0.99 8.70
CA MET A 72 -12.04 0.00 8.39
C MET A 72 -13.40 -0.51 8.81
N ASP A 73 -14.10 0.22 9.66
CA ASP A 73 -15.39 -0.17 10.23
C ASP A 73 -15.34 -1.58 10.86
N LEU A 74 -16.12 -2.52 10.33
CA LEU A 74 -16.13 -3.91 10.77
C LEU A 74 -15.06 -4.78 10.09
N PHE A 75 -14.36 -4.25 9.11
CA PHE A 75 -13.39 -5.01 8.32
C PHE A 75 -12.01 -5.02 8.96
N HIS A 76 -11.44 -6.22 9.01
CA HIS A 76 -10.13 -6.46 9.57
C HIS A 76 -9.42 -7.49 8.70
N PHE A 77 -8.53 -7.02 7.83
CA PHE A 77 -7.86 -7.86 6.85
C PHE A 77 -6.36 -7.86 7.07
N ASP A 78 -5.79 -9.03 7.32
CA ASP A 78 -4.36 -9.26 7.35
C ASP A 78 -3.98 -10.14 6.16
N PHE A 79 -3.37 -9.54 5.15
CA PHE A 79 -3.00 -10.23 3.92
C PHE A 79 -1.71 -11.05 4.06
N GLU A 80 -0.87 -10.78 5.05
CA GLU A 80 0.31 -11.59 5.34
C GLU A 80 -0.05 -12.84 6.12
N ALA A 81 -0.86 -12.70 7.16
CA ALA A 81 -1.36 -13.82 7.94
C ALA A 81 -2.50 -14.57 7.23
N MET A 82 -3.00 -14.05 6.11
CA MET A 82 -4.17 -14.61 5.37
C MET A 82 -5.41 -14.74 6.25
N THR A 83 -5.65 -13.78 7.14
CA THR A 83 -6.80 -13.76 8.04
C THR A 83 -7.72 -12.58 7.71
N PHE A 84 -9.00 -12.88 7.57
CA PHE A 84 -10.02 -11.92 7.16
C PHE A 84 -11.20 -12.01 8.10
N TYR A 85 -11.56 -10.89 8.71
CA TYR A 85 -12.67 -10.76 9.65
C TYR A 85 -13.63 -9.67 9.24
N VAL A 86 -14.90 -9.91 9.45
CA VAL A 86 -15.98 -8.92 9.41
C VAL A 86 -16.64 -8.91 10.79
N GLY A 87 -16.39 -7.88 11.57
CA GLY A 87 -16.68 -7.89 13.01
C GLY A 87 -15.92 -9.02 13.70
N ASP A 88 -16.62 -9.86 14.42
CA ASP A 88 -16.04 -11.03 15.12
C ASP A 88 -16.04 -12.32 14.28
N SER A 89 -16.54 -12.25 13.05
CA SER A 89 -16.68 -13.41 12.18
C SER A 89 -15.51 -13.54 11.21
N LYS A 90 -14.82 -14.68 11.27
CA LYS A 90 -13.79 -15.04 10.31
C LYS A 90 -14.41 -15.40 8.97
N VAL A 91 -13.87 -14.87 7.89
CA VAL A 91 -14.31 -15.12 6.52
C VAL A 91 -13.23 -15.88 5.75
N GLU A 92 -13.61 -16.92 5.06
CA GLU A 92 -12.73 -17.71 4.20
C GLU A 92 -12.79 -17.17 2.77
N LEU A 93 -11.63 -16.72 2.26
CA LEU A 93 -11.49 -16.22 0.90
C LEU A 93 -10.59 -17.14 0.08
N SER A 94 -10.96 -17.36 -1.18
CA SER A 94 -10.08 -18.03 -2.15
C SER A 94 -8.86 -17.15 -2.48
N LYS A 95 -7.82 -17.74 -3.05
CA LYS A 95 -6.62 -16.99 -3.48
C LYS A 95 -6.98 -15.84 -4.43
N THR A 96 -7.88 -16.08 -5.36
CA THR A 96 -8.37 -15.08 -6.32
C THR A 96 -9.13 -13.96 -5.62
N GLU A 97 -10.01 -14.29 -4.69
CA GLU A 97 -10.75 -13.32 -3.88
C GLU A 97 -9.81 -12.48 -3.00
N GLN A 98 -8.79 -13.09 -2.42
CA GLN A 98 -7.76 -12.38 -1.64
C GLN A 98 -6.97 -11.38 -2.49
N LYS A 99 -6.54 -11.79 -3.68
CA LYS A 99 -5.84 -10.90 -4.63
C LYS A 99 -6.71 -9.71 -5.04
N LEU A 100 -7.97 -9.97 -5.36
CA LEU A 100 -8.93 -8.93 -5.73
C LEU A 100 -9.17 -7.96 -4.56
N LEU A 101 -9.44 -8.47 -3.37
CA LEU A 101 -9.64 -7.66 -2.17
C LEU A 101 -8.43 -6.77 -1.89
N ARG A 102 -7.23 -7.34 -1.95
CA ARG A 102 -5.98 -6.59 -1.74
C ARG A 102 -5.84 -5.43 -2.73
N LEU A 103 -6.06 -5.68 -4.02
CA LEU A 103 -5.99 -4.65 -5.05
C LEU A 103 -6.99 -3.51 -4.81
N LEU A 104 -8.22 -3.84 -4.46
CA LEU A 104 -9.26 -2.85 -4.18
C LEU A 104 -8.94 -2.01 -2.94
N VAL A 105 -8.50 -2.64 -1.87
CA VAL A 105 -8.17 -2.00 -0.59
C VAL A 105 -6.91 -1.13 -0.68
N GLU A 106 -5.86 -1.61 -1.36
CA GLU A 106 -4.63 -0.84 -1.60
C GLU A 106 -4.87 0.39 -2.49
N ASN A 107 -5.86 0.31 -3.37
CA ASN A 107 -6.28 1.41 -4.26
C ASN A 107 -7.59 2.06 -3.84
N ARG A 108 -7.95 1.97 -2.56
CA ARG A 108 -9.19 2.56 -2.04
C ARG A 108 -9.31 4.04 -2.38
N GLY A 109 -10.54 4.46 -2.66
CA GLY A 109 -10.83 5.81 -3.13
C GLY A 109 -10.51 6.06 -4.61
N ARG A 110 -10.01 5.04 -5.31
CA ARG A 110 -9.74 5.09 -6.75
C ARG A 110 -10.51 3.99 -7.46
N THR A 111 -10.91 4.24 -8.70
CA THR A 111 -11.51 3.23 -9.54
C THR A 111 -10.43 2.44 -10.27
N MET A 112 -10.43 1.13 -10.09
CA MET A 112 -9.59 0.22 -10.85
C MET A 112 -10.34 -0.25 -12.09
N THR A 113 -9.70 -0.18 -13.25
CA THR A 113 -10.31 -0.65 -14.50
C THR A 113 -10.44 -2.17 -14.50
N ARG A 114 -11.41 -2.69 -15.24
CA ARG A 114 -11.61 -4.14 -15.40
C ARG A 114 -10.35 -4.80 -15.97
N GLY A 115 -9.72 -4.20 -16.96
CA GLY A 115 -8.47 -4.69 -17.55
C GLY A 115 -7.33 -4.78 -16.54
N ASP A 116 -7.10 -3.75 -15.76
CA ASP A 116 -6.06 -3.74 -14.73
C ASP A 116 -6.28 -4.82 -13.67
N LEU A 117 -7.53 -5.01 -13.24
CA LEU A 117 -7.87 -6.05 -12.27
C LEU A 117 -7.64 -7.45 -12.84
N VAL A 118 -8.09 -7.71 -14.06
CA VAL A 118 -7.88 -9.00 -14.74
C VAL A 118 -6.39 -9.28 -14.92
N ASP A 119 -5.62 -8.34 -15.41
CA ASP A 119 -4.19 -8.49 -15.66
C ASP A 119 -3.39 -8.78 -14.38
N ARG A 120 -3.76 -8.14 -13.26
CA ARG A 120 -3.05 -8.31 -11.98
C ARG A 120 -3.48 -9.54 -11.19
N ILE A 121 -4.70 -10.00 -11.35
CA ILE A 121 -5.21 -11.17 -10.62
C ILE A 121 -4.79 -12.47 -11.30
N TRP A 122 -4.82 -12.51 -12.63
CA TRP A 122 -4.55 -13.71 -13.43
C TRP A 122 -3.26 -13.61 -14.26
N THR A 123 -2.18 -13.11 -13.66
CA THR A 123 -0.88 -12.91 -14.32
C THR A 123 -0.06 -14.17 -14.56
N ASP A 124 -0.35 -15.27 -13.87
CA ASP A 124 0.51 -16.46 -13.83
C ASP A 124 0.22 -17.46 -14.95
N GLY A 125 0.13 -16.99 -16.20
CA GLY A 125 0.04 -17.88 -17.38
C GLY A 125 -1.21 -18.78 -17.41
N ALA A 126 -2.18 -18.48 -16.60
CA ALA A 126 -3.47 -19.13 -16.63
C ALA A 126 -4.19 -18.72 -17.91
N GLU A 127 -4.65 -19.72 -18.59
CA GLU A 127 -5.52 -19.69 -19.74
C GLU A 127 -6.51 -18.52 -19.73
N TYR A 128 -6.87 -18.06 -20.92
CA TYR A 128 -7.89 -17.07 -21.20
C TYR A 128 -8.93 -16.90 -20.09
N VAL A 129 -8.84 -15.81 -19.36
CA VAL A 129 -9.80 -15.49 -18.31
C VAL A 129 -10.95 -14.73 -18.93
N ASP A 130 -12.15 -15.31 -18.85
CA ASP A 130 -13.38 -14.68 -19.26
C ASP A 130 -13.66 -13.42 -18.41
N GLU A 131 -14.11 -12.34 -19.02
CA GLU A 131 -14.54 -11.12 -18.33
C GLU A 131 -15.62 -11.40 -17.25
N ASN A 132 -16.39 -12.46 -17.42
CA ASN A 132 -17.36 -12.93 -16.45
C ASN A 132 -16.70 -13.41 -15.13
N ALA A 133 -15.48 -13.93 -15.17
CA ALA A 133 -14.78 -14.40 -13.98
C ALA A 133 -14.56 -13.27 -12.97
N LEU A 134 -14.22 -12.06 -13.42
CA LEU A 134 -14.09 -10.89 -12.57
C LEU A 134 -15.42 -10.52 -11.91
N SER A 135 -16.50 -10.44 -12.67
CA SER A 135 -17.83 -10.10 -12.14
C SER A 135 -18.32 -11.11 -11.12
N VAL A 136 -18.09 -12.41 -11.37
CA VAL A 136 -18.42 -13.49 -10.43
C VAL A 136 -17.59 -13.37 -9.14
N THR A 137 -16.29 -13.10 -9.26
CA THR A 137 -15.41 -12.94 -8.10
C THR A 137 -15.81 -11.72 -7.26
N ILE A 138 -16.15 -10.59 -7.88
CA ILE A 138 -16.69 -9.40 -7.21
C ILE A 138 -17.96 -9.73 -6.44
N LYS A 139 -18.90 -10.46 -7.07
CA LYS A 139 -20.14 -10.85 -6.41
C LYS A 139 -19.89 -11.73 -5.19
N ARG A 140 -19.03 -12.74 -5.32
CA ARG A 140 -18.66 -13.64 -4.22
C ARG A 140 -18.01 -12.89 -3.06
N LEU A 141 -17.12 -11.96 -3.39
CA LEU A 141 -16.43 -11.14 -2.40
C LEU A 141 -17.41 -10.22 -1.66
N ARG A 142 -18.33 -9.57 -2.36
CA ARG A 142 -19.40 -8.77 -1.76
C ARG A 142 -20.26 -9.58 -0.82
N ASP A 143 -20.68 -10.77 -1.24
CA ASP A 143 -21.56 -11.62 -0.46
C ASP A 143 -20.86 -12.16 0.80
N LYS A 144 -19.62 -12.62 0.69
CA LYS A 144 -18.83 -13.11 1.82
C LYS A 144 -18.51 -12.06 2.87
N LEU A 145 -18.23 -10.83 2.45
CA LEU A 145 -17.85 -9.74 3.33
C LEU A 145 -19.04 -8.85 3.75
N GLY A 146 -20.22 -9.00 3.12
CA GLY A 146 -21.30 -8.03 3.29
C GLY A 146 -20.92 -6.64 2.80
N ALA A 147 -20.04 -6.56 1.79
CA ALA A 147 -19.38 -5.33 1.36
C ALA A 147 -20.05 -4.65 0.15
N GLN A 148 -21.36 -4.80 -0.01
CA GLN A 148 -22.12 -4.21 -1.13
C GLN A 148 -22.02 -2.68 -1.19
N LYS A 149 -21.91 -2.03 -0.02
CA LYS A 149 -21.76 -0.58 0.09
C LYS A 149 -20.33 -0.10 -0.16
N TYR A 150 -19.33 -0.97 0.06
CA TYR A 150 -17.92 -0.65 -0.01
C TYR A 150 -17.29 -0.94 -1.36
N ILE A 151 -17.69 -2.04 -2.01
CA ILE A 151 -17.23 -2.39 -3.35
C ILE A 151 -18.26 -1.87 -4.35
N LYS A 152 -18.00 -0.70 -4.91
CA LYS A 152 -18.88 -0.07 -5.90
C LYS A 152 -18.48 -0.44 -7.32
N THR A 153 -19.49 -0.64 -8.15
CA THR A 153 -19.32 -0.75 -9.61
C THR A 153 -19.34 0.64 -10.22
N VAL A 154 -18.30 0.98 -10.97
CA VAL A 154 -18.27 2.16 -11.81
C VAL A 154 -18.55 1.70 -13.23
N TYR A 155 -19.77 1.91 -13.69
CA TYR A 155 -20.26 1.38 -14.97
C TYR A 155 -19.40 1.84 -16.16
N GLY A 156 -19.03 0.88 -17.00
CA GLY A 156 -18.17 1.11 -18.15
C GLY A 156 -16.68 1.29 -17.83
N ILE A 157 -16.28 1.28 -16.55
CA ILE A 157 -14.89 1.50 -16.12
C ILE A 157 -14.37 0.32 -15.31
N GLY A 158 -14.94 0.05 -14.14
CA GLY A 158 -14.45 -1.01 -13.26
C GLY A 158 -15.07 -0.98 -11.87
N TYR A 159 -14.23 -1.16 -10.86
CA TYR A 159 -14.65 -1.27 -9.46
C TYR A 159 -13.79 -0.41 -8.54
N SER A 160 -14.36 0.02 -7.43
CA SER A 160 -13.64 0.76 -6.41
C SER A 160 -14.05 0.35 -5.00
N TRP A 161 -13.09 0.41 -4.08
CA TRP A 161 -13.37 0.37 -2.65
C TRP A 161 -13.56 1.79 -2.14
N VAL A 162 -14.72 2.08 -1.58
CA VAL A 162 -15.06 3.42 -1.09
C VAL A 162 -14.69 3.57 0.37
N THR A 163 -14.16 4.74 0.73
CA THR A 163 -13.63 5.05 2.07
C THR A 163 -14.59 5.83 2.95
N LYS A 164 -15.66 6.36 2.37
CA LYS A 164 -16.73 7.06 3.09
C LYS A 164 -18.07 6.79 2.40
N ASP A 165 -19.14 6.76 3.19
CA ASP A 165 -20.50 6.81 2.65
C ASP A 165 -20.69 8.14 1.90
N GLU A 166 -20.75 8.07 0.59
CA GLU A 166 -21.32 9.13 -0.23
C GLU A 166 -22.73 8.72 -0.65
#